data_75b7ab56d1ad1090eaad8b5a1a5ac54e
#
_entry.id   75b7ab56d1ad1090eaad8b5a1a5ac54e
#
_cell.length_a   1.000
_cell.length_b   1.000
_cell.length_c   1.000
_cell.angle_alpha   90.00
_cell.angle_beta   90.00
_cell.angle_gamma   90.00
#
_symmetry.space_group_name_H-M   'P 1'
#
loop_
_entity.id
_entity.type
_entity.pdbx_description
1 polymer ?
#
loop_
_entity_poly.entity_id
_entity_poly.type
_entity_poly.pdbx_seq_one_letter_code
_entity_poly.pdbx_strand_id
1 'polypeptide(L)'
;AAYLSEHKKEFYALSAATGASKGDSMIDIDGGFGTLYAYSSKGRRELPNAQFVIDGAPEVMSKTGSFVGQHILTPLKGVAVHINAFNFPVWGMLEKLAVNLLAGVPAIIKPASQTAYLTEAVFKHMVASKIFPEGSFQLICGSVGDLLDHVTGQDIVTFTGSASTGHKLRAHPCIVRNSVRFTME
;
A
#
# COMPACT_ATOMS: atom_id res chain seq x y z
N ALA A 1 4.22 -6.93 11.86
CA ALA A 1 5.64 -7.26 11.60
C ALA A 1 6.11 -8.43 12.46
N ALA A 2 6.06 -8.35 13.80
CA ALA A 2 6.56 -9.41 14.69
C ALA A 2 5.99 -10.79 14.36
N TYR A 3 4.67 -10.92 14.27
CA TYR A 3 3.98 -12.15 13.87
C TYR A 3 4.50 -12.73 12.54
N LEU A 4 4.73 -11.91 11.52
CA LEU A 4 5.30 -12.39 10.25
C LEU A 4 6.74 -12.87 10.41
N SER A 5 7.52 -12.24 11.28
CA SER A 5 8.90 -12.65 11.54
C SER A 5 9.03 -14.05 12.16
N GLU A 6 8.02 -14.50 12.89
CA GLU A 6 7.96 -15.87 13.46
C GLU A 6 7.81 -16.93 12.36
N HIS A 7 7.17 -16.58 11.23
CA HIS A 7 6.94 -17.47 10.09
C HIS A 7 7.96 -17.33 8.95
N LYS A 8 8.97 -16.54 9.13
CA LYS A 8 9.93 -16.12 8.09
C LYS A 8 10.64 -17.31 7.37
N LYS A 9 10.84 -18.45 8.02
CA LYS A 9 11.45 -19.63 7.40
C LYS A 9 10.62 -20.17 6.22
N GLU A 10 9.31 -20.15 6.34
CA GLU A 10 8.39 -20.54 5.27
C GLU A 10 8.52 -19.59 4.06
N PHE A 11 8.54 -18.30 4.31
CA PHE A 11 8.66 -17.30 3.24
C PHE A 11 9.99 -17.41 2.51
N TYR A 12 11.09 -17.67 3.22
CA TYR A 12 12.38 -17.92 2.59
C TYR A 12 12.39 -19.17 1.70
N ALA A 13 11.72 -20.24 2.13
CA ALA A 13 11.59 -21.46 1.33
C ALA A 13 10.79 -21.19 0.03
N LEU A 14 9.70 -20.43 0.12
CA LEU A 14 8.92 -20.01 -1.03
C LEU A 14 9.68 -19.04 -1.94
N SER A 15 10.43 -18.12 -1.38
CA SER A 15 11.26 -17.17 -2.14
C SER A 15 12.33 -17.90 -2.93
N ALA A 16 12.97 -18.90 -2.38
CA ALA A 16 13.94 -19.73 -3.12
C ALA A 16 13.32 -20.40 -4.36
N ALA A 17 12.04 -20.78 -4.30
CA ALA A 17 11.32 -21.36 -5.45
C ALA A 17 11.04 -20.34 -6.57
N THR A 18 11.15 -19.02 -6.30
CA THR A 18 11.08 -18.00 -7.37
C THR A 18 12.37 -17.89 -8.20
N GLY A 19 13.42 -18.54 -7.76
CA GLY A 19 14.77 -18.38 -8.31
C GLY A 19 15.56 -17.23 -7.64
N ALA A 20 15.03 -16.59 -6.62
CA ALA A 20 15.71 -15.53 -5.87
C ALA A 20 16.93 -16.06 -5.12
N SER A 21 18.03 -15.32 -5.15
CA SER A 21 19.19 -15.62 -4.31
C SER A 21 18.85 -15.43 -2.83
N LYS A 22 19.69 -15.99 -1.94
CA LYS A 22 19.53 -15.76 -0.50
C LYS A 22 19.59 -14.28 -0.13
N GLY A 23 20.44 -13.50 -0.82
CA GLY A 23 20.55 -12.06 -0.62
C GLY A 23 19.30 -11.32 -1.03
N ASP A 24 18.77 -11.63 -2.23
CA ASP A 24 17.53 -11.02 -2.71
C ASP A 24 16.33 -11.38 -1.82
N SER A 25 16.23 -12.64 -1.39
CA SER A 25 15.19 -13.08 -0.46
C SER A 25 15.26 -12.33 0.86
N MET A 26 16.46 -12.04 1.38
CA MET A 26 16.64 -11.27 2.59
C MET A 26 16.20 -9.81 2.39
N ILE A 27 16.57 -9.20 1.28
CA ILE A 27 16.16 -7.83 0.95
C ILE A 27 14.63 -7.77 0.84
N ASP A 28 14.00 -8.70 0.12
CA ASP A 28 12.56 -8.71 -0.08
C ASP A 28 11.78 -8.95 1.22
N ILE A 29 12.11 -10.02 1.94
CA ILE A 29 11.35 -10.45 3.12
C ILE A 29 11.67 -9.57 4.33
N ASP A 30 12.95 -9.45 4.70
CA ASP A 30 13.33 -8.68 5.89
C ASP A 30 13.17 -7.18 5.66
N GLY A 31 13.45 -6.70 4.45
CA GLY A 31 13.19 -5.32 4.08
C GLY A 31 11.71 -4.99 4.11
N GLY A 32 10.84 -5.86 3.56
CA GLY A 32 9.39 -5.72 3.63
C GLY A 32 8.88 -5.69 5.07
N PHE A 33 9.36 -6.58 5.95
CA PHE A 33 8.99 -6.54 7.37
C PHE A 33 9.55 -5.28 8.07
N GLY A 34 10.74 -4.84 7.65
CA GLY A 34 11.35 -3.60 8.12
C GLY A 34 10.48 -2.38 7.83
N THR A 35 9.83 -2.32 6.67
CA THR A 35 8.90 -1.22 6.35
C THR A 35 7.70 -1.20 7.30
N LEU A 36 7.10 -2.35 7.64
CA LEU A 36 6.03 -2.42 8.63
C LEU A 36 6.48 -1.94 10.01
N TYR A 37 7.69 -2.31 10.46
CA TYR A 37 8.26 -1.82 11.72
C TYR A 37 8.46 -0.31 11.69
N ALA A 38 9.07 0.21 10.62
CA ALA A 38 9.35 1.63 10.47
C ALA A 38 8.06 2.46 10.50
N TYR A 39 7.06 2.11 9.68
CA TYR A 39 5.81 2.84 9.60
C TYR A 39 4.95 2.69 10.85
N SER A 40 4.89 1.51 11.46
CA SER A 40 4.16 1.34 12.73
C SER A 40 4.79 2.14 13.86
N SER A 41 6.11 2.21 13.92
CA SER A 41 6.83 3.04 14.89
C SER A 41 6.60 4.53 14.64
N LYS A 42 6.69 4.96 13.36
CA LYS A 42 6.43 6.35 12.96
C LYS A 42 4.99 6.77 13.29
N GLY A 43 4.01 5.95 12.89
CA GLY A 43 2.60 6.25 13.16
C GLY A 43 2.31 6.41 14.64
N ARG A 44 2.90 5.55 15.48
CA ARG A 44 2.72 5.61 16.94
C ARG A 44 3.30 6.89 17.58
N ARG A 45 4.36 7.45 16.99
CA ARG A 45 5.00 8.67 17.51
C ARG A 45 4.41 9.96 16.95
N GLU A 46 3.95 9.94 15.70
CA GLU A 46 3.70 11.16 14.94
C GLU A 46 2.22 11.37 14.57
N LEU A 47 1.43 10.30 14.57
CA LEU A 47 0.01 10.40 14.25
C LEU A 47 -0.85 10.39 15.52
N PRO A 48 -1.87 11.26 15.63
CA PRO A 48 -2.85 11.16 16.69
C PRO A 48 -3.71 9.88 16.51
N ASN A 49 -4.17 9.31 17.61
CA ASN A 49 -5.15 8.24 17.57
C ASN A 49 -6.56 8.81 17.32
N ALA A 50 -6.76 9.42 16.15
CA ALA A 50 -7.96 10.13 15.75
C ALA A 50 -8.29 9.87 14.28
N GLN A 51 -9.52 10.15 13.88
CA GLN A 51 -9.98 10.01 12.49
C GLN A 51 -9.49 11.13 11.56
N PHE A 52 -8.80 12.12 12.08
CA PHE A 52 -8.23 13.21 11.31
C PHE A 52 -6.94 13.72 11.98
N VAL A 53 -6.12 14.39 11.22
CA VAL A 53 -4.90 15.06 11.68
C VAL A 53 -5.03 16.55 11.42
N ILE A 54 -4.80 17.37 12.45
CA ILE A 54 -4.68 18.83 12.28
C ILE A 54 -3.25 19.10 11.79
N ASP A 55 -3.13 19.73 10.62
CA ASP A 55 -1.87 20.06 9.98
C ASP A 55 -1.53 21.52 10.20
N GLY A 56 -0.56 21.76 11.07
CA GLY A 56 -0.11 23.09 11.44
C GLY A 56 -1.05 23.86 12.38
N ALA A 57 -0.72 25.14 12.61
CA ALA A 57 -1.53 26.07 13.38
C ALA A 57 -2.57 26.76 12.48
N PRO A 58 -3.68 27.28 13.05
CA PRO A 58 -4.60 28.13 12.30
C PRO A 58 -3.90 29.38 11.77
N GLU A 59 -4.15 29.73 10.51
CA GLU A 59 -3.61 30.92 9.86
C GLU A 59 -4.68 32.01 9.72
N VAL A 60 -4.34 33.24 10.16
CA VAL A 60 -5.22 34.41 9.97
C VAL A 60 -5.06 34.89 8.52
N MET A 61 -6.12 34.81 7.73
CA MET A 61 -6.13 35.10 6.30
C MET A 61 -6.74 36.48 5.98
N SER A 62 -7.17 37.25 6.98
CA SER A 62 -7.71 38.59 6.82
C SER A 62 -7.06 39.59 7.78
N LYS A 63 -7.01 40.87 7.37
CA LYS A 63 -6.44 41.96 8.22
C LYS A 63 -7.18 42.13 9.54
N THR A 64 -8.45 41.78 9.62
CA THR A 64 -9.30 41.96 10.80
C THR A 64 -9.38 40.70 11.66
N GLY A 65 -8.74 39.59 11.29
CA GLY A 65 -8.86 38.29 11.97
C GLY A 65 -10.20 37.58 11.77
N SER A 66 -11.07 38.11 10.89
CA SER A 66 -12.41 37.56 10.66
C SER A 66 -12.43 36.32 9.75
N PHE A 67 -11.32 36.01 9.09
CA PHE A 67 -11.16 34.84 8.25
C PHE A 67 -9.90 34.05 8.66
N VAL A 68 -10.10 32.80 9.06
CA VAL A 68 -9.05 31.91 9.56
C VAL A 68 -9.10 30.61 8.78
N GLY A 69 -7.96 30.15 8.29
CA GLY A 69 -7.78 28.87 7.63
C GLY A 69 -7.15 27.83 8.56
N GLN A 70 -7.57 26.58 8.46
CA GLN A 70 -6.97 25.45 9.15
C GLN A 70 -6.96 24.22 8.23
N HIS A 71 -5.80 23.61 8.07
CA HIS A 71 -5.69 22.36 7.34
C HIS A 71 -6.06 21.17 8.23
N ILE A 72 -6.93 20.32 7.71
CA ILE A 72 -7.33 19.07 8.36
C ILE A 72 -7.15 17.93 7.34
N LEU A 73 -6.31 16.97 7.68
CA LEU A 73 -6.09 15.77 6.86
C LEU A 73 -7.04 14.67 7.31
N THR A 74 -7.76 14.09 6.37
CA THR A 74 -8.68 12.97 6.58
C THR A 74 -8.34 11.82 5.65
N PRO A 75 -8.61 10.55 6.02
CA PRO A 75 -8.48 9.42 5.10
C PRO A 75 -9.31 9.62 3.84
N LEU A 76 -8.81 9.15 2.70
CA LEU A 76 -9.63 8.99 1.50
C LEU A 76 -10.71 7.94 1.76
N LYS A 77 -11.87 8.12 1.14
CA LYS A 77 -13.03 7.22 1.31
C LYS A 77 -13.04 6.05 0.32
N GLY A 78 -12.04 5.98 -0.55
CA GLY A 78 -11.87 4.93 -1.55
C GLY A 78 -10.91 3.83 -1.10
N VAL A 79 -10.31 3.16 -2.10
CA VAL A 79 -9.32 2.11 -1.91
C VAL A 79 -8.00 2.45 -2.59
N ALA A 80 -6.92 1.84 -2.12
CA ALA A 80 -5.63 1.89 -2.79
C ALA A 80 -5.41 0.60 -3.58
N VAL A 81 -5.32 0.70 -4.91
CA VAL A 81 -5.01 -0.43 -5.80
C VAL A 81 -3.49 -0.49 -5.97
N HIS A 82 -2.87 -1.57 -5.50
CA HIS A 82 -1.43 -1.79 -5.58
C HIS A 82 -1.12 -2.82 -6.67
N ILE A 83 -0.55 -2.38 -7.79
CA ILE A 83 -0.10 -3.26 -8.87
C ILE A 83 1.42 -3.39 -8.74
N ASN A 84 1.89 -4.55 -8.32
CA ASN A 84 3.28 -4.77 -7.89
C ASN A 84 4.09 -5.56 -8.92
N ALA A 85 5.40 -5.32 -8.94
CA ALA A 85 6.36 -6.04 -9.76
C ALA A 85 6.66 -7.45 -9.19
N PHE A 86 7.35 -8.27 -10.00
CA PHE A 86 7.66 -9.66 -9.65
C PHE A 86 8.92 -9.84 -8.79
N ASN A 87 9.85 -8.89 -8.84
CA ASN A 87 11.20 -9.04 -8.28
C ASN A 87 11.27 -8.94 -6.75
N PHE A 88 10.39 -8.16 -6.13
CA PHE A 88 10.28 -8.00 -4.67
C PHE A 88 8.81 -8.12 -4.24
N PRO A 89 8.23 -9.35 -4.31
CA PRO A 89 6.80 -9.54 -4.08
C PRO A 89 6.34 -9.25 -2.64
N VAL A 90 7.20 -9.45 -1.64
CA VAL A 90 6.90 -9.18 -0.23
C VAL A 90 7.11 -7.70 0.08
N TRP A 91 8.28 -7.15 -0.25
CA TRP A 91 8.56 -5.73 -0.03
C TRP A 91 7.57 -4.84 -0.76
N GLY A 92 7.39 -5.07 -2.07
CA GLY A 92 6.49 -4.25 -2.89
C GLY A 92 5.05 -4.24 -2.38
N MET A 93 4.58 -5.33 -1.77
CA MET A 93 3.30 -5.36 -1.07
C MET A 93 3.35 -4.54 0.22
N LEU A 94 4.32 -4.80 1.09
CA LEU A 94 4.31 -4.31 2.46
C LEU A 94 4.65 -2.82 2.57
N GLU A 95 5.52 -2.29 1.71
CA GLU A 95 5.86 -0.86 1.70
C GLU A 95 4.64 0.02 1.41
N LYS A 96 3.84 -0.38 0.43
CA LYS A 96 2.62 0.34 0.05
C LYS A 96 1.53 0.16 1.09
N LEU A 97 1.34 -1.09 1.53
CA LEU A 97 0.31 -1.44 2.50
C LEU A 97 0.55 -0.75 3.86
N ALA A 98 1.80 -0.66 4.31
CA ALA A 98 2.13 0.00 5.57
C ALA A 98 1.68 1.47 5.60
N VAL A 99 1.91 2.20 4.50
CA VAL A 99 1.48 3.60 4.36
C VAL A 99 -0.04 3.71 4.33
N ASN A 100 -0.70 2.87 3.53
CA ASN A 100 -2.15 2.92 3.39
C ASN A 100 -2.90 2.58 4.67
N LEU A 101 -2.43 1.57 5.41
CA LEU A 101 -3.04 1.21 6.70
C LEU A 101 -2.91 2.33 7.73
N LEU A 102 -1.77 3.05 7.76
CA LEU A 102 -1.62 4.23 8.62
C LEU A 102 -2.52 5.38 8.20
N ALA A 103 -2.72 5.56 6.90
CA ALA A 103 -3.62 6.58 6.36
C ALA A 103 -5.11 6.21 6.51
N GLY A 104 -5.43 5.02 7.03
CA GLY A 104 -6.82 4.55 7.18
C GLY A 104 -7.49 4.21 5.84
N VAL A 105 -6.72 3.92 4.79
CA VAL A 105 -7.23 3.60 3.45
C VAL A 105 -7.06 2.10 3.19
N PRO A 106 -8.15 1.36 2.93
CA PRO A 106 -8.05 -0.07 2.59
C PRO A 106 -7.34 -0.28 1.25
N ALA A 107 -6.80 -1.47 1.05
CA ALA A 107 -6.01 -1.77 -0.15
C ALA A 107 -6.48 -3.02 -0.89
N ILE A 108 -6.40 -2.98 -2.23
CA ILE A 108 -6.48 -4.14 -3.11
C ILE A 108 -5.06 -4.38 -3.65
N ILE A 109 -4.51 -5.55 -3.33
CA ILE A 109 -3.14 -5.93 -3.68
C ILE A 109 -3.19 -6.85 -4.89
N LYS A 110 -2.50 -6.46 -5.95
CA LYS A 110 -2.32 -7.24 -7.17
C LYS A 110 -0.85 -7.52 -7.40
N PRO A 111 -0.32 -8.68 -6.94
CA PRO A 111 1.05 -9.08 -7.23
C PRO A 111 1.24 -9.45 -8.71
N ALA A 112 2.48 -9.49 -9.16
CA ALA A 112 2.81 -10.10 -10.44
C ALA A 112 2.53 -11.62 -10.37
N SER A 113 1.95 -12.18 -11.44
CA SER A 113 1.47 -13.57 -11.44
C SER A 113 2.58 -14.58 -11.15
N GLN A 114 3.81 -14.30 -11.61
CA GLN A 114 4.97 -15.20 -11.48
C GLN A 114 5.36 -15.47 -10.02
N THR A 115 5.19 -14.51 -9.13
CA THR A 115 5.59 -14.59 -7.72
C THR A 115 4.42 -14.41 -6.75
N ALA A 116 3.20 -14.44 -7.27
CA ALA A 116 1.99 -14.21 -6.49
C ALA A 116 1.83 -15.16 -5.30
N TYR A 117 2.31 -16.39 -5.40
CA TYR A 117 2.22 -17.39 -4.35
C TYR A 117 3.00 -16.99 -3.08
N LEU A 118 4.13 -16.29 -3.21
CA LEU A 118 4.87 -15.77 -2.07
C LEU A 118 4.11 -14.61 -1.40
N THR A 119 3.58 -13.70 -2.23
CA THR A 119 2.71 -12.62 -1.71
C THR A 119 1.48 -13.18 -1.01
N GLU A 120 0.85 -14.21 -1.60
CA GLU A 120 -0.32 -14.88 -1.03
C GLU A 120 -0.01 -15.54 0.32
N ALA A 121 1.15 -16.20 0.45
CA ALA A 121 1.57 -16.79 1.72
C ALA A 121 1.66 -15.72 2.83
N VAL A 122 2.36 -14.62 2.58
CA VAL A 122 2.45 -13.52 3.54
C VAL A 122 1.07 -12.92 3.83
N PHE A 123 0.24 -12.72 2.81
CA PHE A 123 -1.13 -12.23 2.95
C PHE A 123 -1.97 -13.14 3.86
N LYS A 124 -1.94 -14.46 3.65
CA LYS A 124 -2.64 -15.45 4.49
C LYS A 124 -2.23 -15.36 5.96
N HIS A 125 -0.95 -15.22 6.23
CA HIS A 125 -0.44 -15.02 7.60
C HIS A 125 -0.94 -13.70 8.20
N MET A 126 -0.98 -12.63 7.41
CA MET A 126 -1.53 -11.35 7.88
C MET A 126 -3.02 -11.47 8.24
N VAL A 127 -3.82 -12.14 7.43
CA VAL A 127 -5.24 -12.42 7.73
C VAL A 127 -5.38 -13.30 8.97
N ALA A 128 -4.60 -14.39 9.05
CA ALA A 128 -4.63 -15.32 10.16
C ALA A 128 -4.23 -14.67 11.50
N SER A 129 -3.42 -13.62 11.48
CA SER A 129 -3.03 -12.86 12.67
C SER A 129 -4.18 -12.19 13.39
N LYS A 130 -5.30 -11.91 12.69
CA LYS A 130 -6.48 -11.18 13.18
C LYS A 130 -6.17 -9.81 13.81
N ILE A 131 -5.02 -9.22 13.44
CA ILE A 131 -4.59 -7.90 13.94
C ILE A 131 -5.34 -6.77 13.22
N PHE A 132 -5.72 -7.01 11.97
CA PHE A 132 -6.36 -6.00 11.11
C PHE A 132 -7.88 -6.20 11.08
N PRO A 133 -8.66 -5.11 11.03
CA PRO A 133 -10.08 -5.20 10.75
C PRO A 133 -10.36 -5.92 9.42
N GLU A 134 -11.49 -6.60 9.34
CA GLU A 134 -11.94 -7.22 8.10
C GLU A 134 -12.08 -6.15 6.99
N GLY A 135 -11.66 -6.49 5.76
CA GLY A 135 -11.70 -5.57 4.62
C GLY A 135 -10.54 -4.56 4.55
N SER A 136 -9.63 -4.52 5.54
CA SER A 136 -8.47 -3.61 5.52
C SER A 136 -7.59 -3.81 4.28
N PHE A 137 -7.48 -5.03 3.78
CA PHE A 137 -6.75 -5.35 2.56
C PHE A 137 -7.29 -6.63 1.92
N GLN A 138 -7.19 -6.69 0.59
CA GLN A 138 -7.64 -7.81 -0.24
C GLN A 138 -6.56 -8.15 -1.25
N LEU A 139 -6.58 -9.39 -1.75
CA LEU A 139 -5.59 -9.91 -2.71
C LEU A 139 -6.27 -10.42 -3.97
N ILE A 140 -5.77 -10.01 -5.13
CA ILE A 140 -6.17 -10.55 -6.44
C ILE A 140 -4.96 -11.19 -7.10
N CYS A 141 -4.95 -12.53 -7.18
CA CYS A 141 -3.94 -13.28 -7.93
C CYS A 141 -4.45 -13.51 -9.35
N GLY A 142 -3.71 -13.07 -10.36
CA GLY A 142 -4.06 -13.23 -11.76
C GLY A 142 -4.45 -11.91 -12.45
N SER A 143 -5.31 -11.99 -13.47
CA SER A 143 -5.80 -10.81 -14.19
C SER A 143 -6.76 -10.00 -13.32
N VAL A 144 -6.72 -8.69 -13.47
CA VAL A 144 -7.63 -7.76 -12.76
C VAL A 144 -8.90 -7.44 -13.55
N GLY A 145 -9.03 -7.97 -14.79
CA GLY A 145 -10.18 -7.68 -15.62
C GLY A 145 -10.40 -6.17 -15.80
N ASP A 146 -11.56 -5.72 -15.39
CA ASP A 146 -12.04 -4.34 -15.49
C ASP A 146 -11.84 -3.51 -14.21
N LEU A 147 -11.01 -3.96 -13.27
CA LEU A 147 -10.81 -3.29 -11.97
C LEU A 147 -10.60 -1.76 -12.10
N LEU A 148 -9.83 -1.34 -13.10
CA LEU A 148 -9.56 0.09 -13.29
C LEU A 148 -10.75 0.86 -13.89
N ASP A 149 -11.78 0.19 -14.41
CA ASP A 149 -13.00 0.84 -14.87
C ASP A 149 -13.85 1.36 -13.70
N HIS A 150 -13.63 0.86 -12.50
CA HIS A 150 -14.39 1.19 -11.29
C HIS A 150 -13.72 2.24 -10.40
N VAL A 151 -12.49 2.68 -10.71
CA VAL A 151 -11.78 3.64 -9.86
C VAL A 151 -12.38 5.05 -9.94
N THR A 152 -12.41 5.73 -8.82
CA THR A 152 -12.96 7.07 -8.62
C THR A 152 -11.90 8.05 -8.13
N GLY A 153 -12.23 9.34 -8.03
CA GLY A 153 -11.31 10.36 -7.49
C GLY A 153 -10.94 10.20 -6.01
N GLN A 154 -11.61 9.29 -5.29
CA GLN A 154 -11.27 8.93 -3.91
C GLN A 154 -10.31 7.73 -3.82
N ASP A 155 -10.03 7.07 -4.95
CA ASP A 155 -9.12 5.93 -5.01
C ASP A 155 -7.70 6.36 -5.35
N ILE A 156 -6.75 5.46 -5.09
CA ILE A 156 -5.34 5.61 -5.46
C ILE A 156 -4.93 4.38 -6.26
N VAL A 157 -4.17 4.58 -7.32
CA VAL A 157 -3.52 3.48 -8.05
C VAL A 157 -2.01 3.66 -7.94
N THR A 158 -1.32 2.64 -7.44
CA THR A 158 0.14 2.59 -7.42
C THR A 158 0.61 1.44 -8.30
N PHE A 159 1.61 1.70 -9.12
CA PHE A 159 2.19 0.74 -10.02
C PHE A 159 3.70 0.69 -9.88
N THR A 160 4.26 -0.50 -9.74
CA THR A 160 5.70 -0.77 -9.84
C THR A 160 5.93 -1.78 -10.95
N GLY A 161 6.74 -1.43 -11.96
CA GLY A 161 7.00 -2.28 -13.10
C GLY A 161 7.58 -1.55 -14.31
N SER A 162 7.38 -2.07 -15.52
CA SER A 162 7.93 -1.43 -16.73
C SER A 162 7.29 -0.09 -17.04
N ALA A 163 8.10 0.87 -17.47
CA ALA A 163 7.64 2.20 -17.88
C ALA A 163 6.51 2.14 -18.92
N SER A 164 6.60 1.24 -19.91
CA SER A 164 5.59 1.07 -20.95
C SER A 164 4.22 0.63 -20.39
N THR A 165 4.21 -0.26 -19.41
CA THR A 165 2.97 -0.64 -18.72
C THR A 165 2.45 0.49 -17.84
N GLY A 166 3.32 1.16 -17.09
CA GLY A 166 2.95 2.31 -16.27
C GLY A 166 2.30 3.43 -17.08
N HIS A 167 2.85 3.74 -18.25
CA HIS A 167 2.25 4.73 -19.17
C HIS A 167 0.85 4.31 -19.64
N LYS A 168 0.65 3.04 -20.02
CA LYS A 168 -0.66 2.53 -20.42
C LYS A 168 -1.69 2.63 -19.29
N LEU A 169 -1.30 2.22 -18.08
CA LEU A 169 -2.19 2.30 -16.92
C LEU A 169 -2.53 3.75 -16.57
N ARG A 170 -1.52 4.64 -16.56
CA ARG A 170 -1.73 6.06 -16.27
C ARG A 170 -2.67 6.74 -17.28
N ALA A 171 -2.63 6.31 -18.54
CA ALA A 171 -3.50 6.81 -19.61
C ALA A 171 -4.88 6.15 -19.62
N HIS A 172 -5.20 5.28 -18.65
CA HIS A 172 -6.50 4.61 -18.61
C HIS A 172 -7.64 5.64 -18.51
N PRO A 173 -8.71 5.50 -19.33
CA PRO A 173 -9.78 6.52 -19.40
C PRO A 173 -10.38 6.88 -18.04
N CYS A 174 -10.60 5.92 -17.17
CA CYS A 174 -11.18 6.18 -15.85
C CYS A 174 -10.20 6.88 -14.90
N ILE A 175 -8.89 6.59 -14.99
CA ILE A 175 -7.85 7.30 -14.22
C ILE A 175 -7.84 8.78 -14.61
N VAL A 176 -7.82 9.06 -15.91
CA VAL A 176 -7.78 10.43 -16.42
C VAL A 176 -9.09 11.17 -16.13
N ARG A 177 -10.24 10.59 -16.50
CA ARG A 177 -11.56 11.20 -16.35
C ARG A 177 -11.91 11.51 -14.89
N ASN A 178 -11.57 10.62 -13.98
CA ASN A 178 -11.94 10.73 -12.58
C ASN A 178 -10.83 11.38 -11.73
N SER A 179 -9.75 11.87 -12.34
CA SER A 179 -8.60 12.48 -11.65
C SER A 179 -8.05 11.59 -10.54
N VAL A 180 -7.96 10.28 -10.80
CA VAL A 180 -7.46 9.28 -9.83
C VAL A 180 -5.98 9.55 -9.56
N ARG A 181 -5.58 9.53 -8.30
CA ARG A 181 -4.17 9.64 -7.92
C ARG A 181 -3.41 8.42 -8.43
N PHE A 182 -2.44 8.66 -9.31
CA PHE A 182 -1.65 7.60 -9.90
C PHE A 182 -0.16 7.83 -9.66
N THR A 183 0.49 6.87 -9.01
CA THR A 183 1.94 6.86 -8.79
C THR A 183 2.54 5.65 -9.51
N MET A 184 3.66 5.85 -10.21
CA MET A 184 4.40 4.78 -10.87
C MET A 184 5.90 4.86 -10.54
N GLU A 185 6.51 3.69 -10.44
CA GLU A 185 7.93 3.48 -10.14
C GLU A 185 8.52 2.41 -11.09
#